data_93da7c15a90089f871ec8fef693337cd
#
_entry.id   93da7c15a90089f871ec8fef693337cd
#
_cell.length_a   1.000
_cell.length_b   1.000
_cell.length_c   1.000
_cell.angle_alpha   90.00
_cell.angle_beta   90.00
_cell.angle_gamma   90.00
#
_symmetry.space_group_name_H-M   'P 1'
#
loop_
_entity.id
_entity.type
_entity.pdbx_description
1 polymer ?
#
loop_
_entity_poly.entity_id
_entity_poly.type
_entity_poly.pdbx_seq_one_letter_code
_entity_poly.pdbx_strand_id
1 'polypeptide(L)'
;MATQLLIYRNVQPITRDKHGDLYLKAGKDFVFAKEVNSVPLMAAEFPAAASDLPIVFTDADDGVLPVAVLGIERDVNLMVDNDNRWQGEYVPAFFRRYPFVFASSSDGKSFTLCIDEDYEGINGEGRGERLFDADGEQTQYLSRVLSFLQDYQAHFQRTRAFCRRLVELDLLESVEAQVRLPEGGRRTLTGFKAINRNKLKELSAEQVQTLMKNDELELIHIHLQSMRNFNRLTRLAKGGAALDTQAKPDPASDEDAATDQAAPSGDVSSADQDNNSLLH
;
A
#
# COMPACT_ATOMS: atom_id res chain seq x y z
N MET A 1 1.21 18.73 -6.19
CA MET A 1 2.64 18.62 -6.62
C MET A 1 3.59 18.22 -5.50
N ALA A 2 3.39 18.69 -4.25
CA ALA A 2 4.31 18.37 -3.13
C ALA A 2 4.51 16.87 -2.88
N THR A 3 3.47 16.05 -3.02
CA THR A 3 3.55 14.59 -2.76
C THR A 3 4.40 13.81 -3.79
N GLN A 4 4.68 14.37 -4.96
CA GLN A 4 5.49 13.69 -5.98
C GLN A 4 6.99 13.84 -5.78
N LEU A 5 7.42 14.81 -4.99
CA LEU A 5 8.84 15.13 -4.76
C LEU A 5 9.33 14.76 -3.36
N LEU A 6 8.60 13.93 -2.65
CA LEU A 6 8.84 13.59 -1.24
C LEU A 6 10.30 13.16 -0.92
N ILE A 7 10.97 12.48 -1.87
CA ILE A 7 12.33 11.95 -1.73
C ILE A 7 13.37 12.68 -2.60
N TYR A 8 12.94 13.65 -3.41
CA TYR A 8 13.78 14.35 -4.36
C TYR A 8 14.31 15.66 -3.77
N ARG A 9 15.57 15.98 -4.03
CA ARG A 9 16.25 17.17 -3.48
C ARG A 9 16.55 18.22 -4.54
N ASN A 10 17.13 17.81 -5.67
CA ASN A 10 17.59 18.68 -6.75
C ASN A 10 17.14 18.17 -8.11
N VAL A 11 15.88 18.38 -8.42
CA VAL A 11 15.27 17.90 -9.68
C VAL A 11 15.62 18.82 -10.83
N GLN A 12 16.30 18.31 -11.85
CA GLN A 12 16.70 19.02 -13.05
C GLN A 12 16.25 18.30 -14.32
N PRO A 13 15.85 19.03 -15.38
CA PRO A 13 15.56 18.42 -16.69
C PRO A 13 16.78 17.68 -17.24
N ILE A 14 16.57 16.47 -17.77
CA ILE A 14 17.63 15.75 -18.46
C ILE A 14 17.85 16.38 -19.82
N THR A 15 19.08 16.80 -20.06
CA THR A 15 19.54 17.36 -21.33
C THR A 15 20.85 16.71 -21.77
N ARG A 16 21.07 16.65 -23.06
CA ARG A 16 22.32 16.13 -23.63
C ARG A 16 23.54 16.93 -23.18
N ASP A 17 23.43 18.26 -23.17
CA ASP A 17 24.53 19.15 -22.83
C ASP A 17 25.05 18.94 -21.40
N LYS A 18 24.13 18.66 -20.46
CA LYS A 18 24.46 18.50 -19.05
C LYS A 18 24.76 17.06 -18.64
N HIS A 19 24.08 16.10 -19.28
CA HIS A 19 24.07 14.70 -18.85
C HIS A 19 24.65 13.71 -19.88
N GLY A 20 25.17 14.23 -21.01
CA GLY A 20 25.68 13.41 -22.13
C GLY A 20 26.80 12.46 -21.73
N ASP A 21 27.70 12.91 -20.85
CA ASP A 21 28.87 12.14 -20.41
C ASP A 21 28.67 11.50 -19.02
N LEU A 22 27.44 11.57 -18.48
CA LEU A 22 27.16 11.02 -17.15
C LEU A 22 26.69 9.56 -17.25
N TYR A 23 27.10 8.82 -16.23
CA TYR A 23 26.68 7.45 -15.97
C TYR A 23 25.87 7.38 -14.70
N LEU A 24 24.94 6.43 -14.65
CA LEU A 24 24.09 6.19 -13.49
C LEU A 24 24.31 4.78 -12.98
N LYS A 25 24.93 4.67 -11.83
CA LYS A 25 25.07 3.41 -11.12
C LYS A 25 23.84 3.20 -10.26
N ALA A 26 23.06 2.14 -10.51
CA ALA A 26 21.95 1.77 -9.68
C ALA A 26 22.41 1.53 -8.23
N GLY A 27 21.83 2.23 -7.29
CA GLY A 27 22.00 1.98 -5.86
C GLY A 27 21.31 0.68 -5.46
N LYS A 28 21.84 0.02 -4.44
CA LYS A 28 21.21 -1.16 -3.81
C LYS A 28 20.62 -0.82 -2.45
N ASP A 29 20.78 0.41 -2.01
CA ASP A 29 20.33 0.89 -0.72
C ASP A 29 19.14 1.86 -0.86
N PHE A 30 18.44 2.03 0.23
CA PHE A 30 17.26 2.88 0.36
C PHE A 30 17.48 4.03 1.35
N VAL A 31 18.69 4.57 1.44
CA VAL A 31 19.01 5.73 2.30
C VAL A 31 18.04 6.88 2.05
N PHE A 32 17.75 7.17 0.77
CA PHE A 32 16.82 8.22 0.34
C PHE A 32 15.39 8.06 0.85
N ALA A 33 15.02 6.84 1.28
CA ALA A 33 13.68 6.50 1.73
C ALA A 33 13.54 6.42 3.26
N LYS A 34 14.63 6.55 4.03
CA LYS A 34 14.64 6.32 5.48
C LYS A 34 13.67 7.21 6.27
N GLU A 35 13.51 8.46 5.83
CA GLU A 35 12.69 9.46 6.52
C GLU A 35 11.27 9.55 5.95
N VAL A 36 10.82 8.51 5.23
CA VAL A 36 9.51 8.51 4.56
C VAL A 36 8.61 7.45 5.19
N ASN A 37 7.63 7.84 5.97
CA ASN A 37 6.71 6.93 6.66
C ASN A 37 5.50 6.47 5.83
N SER A 38 5.27 7.05 4.67
CA SER A 38 4.24 6.63 3.73
C SER A 38 4.54 7.13 2.32
N VAL A 39 4.11 6.38 1.29
CA VAL A 39 4.30 6.76 -0.11
C VAL A 39 3.04 6.52 -0.93
N PRO A 40 2.79 7.33 -1.97
CA PRO A 40 1.73 7.06 -2.93
C PRO A 40 1.86 5.66 -3.52
N LEU A 41 0.72 4.98 -3.67
CA LEU A 41 0.64 3.65 -4.24
C LEU A 41 -0.35 3.63 -5.40
N MET A 42 0.03 3.04 -6.52
CA MET A 42 -0.92 2.89 -7.64
C MET A 42 -1.83 1.68 -7.38
N ALA A 43 -3.09 1.74 -7.82
CA ALA A 43 -4.04 0.63 -7.68
C ALA A 43 -3.49 -0.68 -8.27
N ALA A 44 -2.77 -0.62 -9.38
CA ALA A 44 -2.10 -1.76 -10.00
C ALA A 44 -1.04 -2.43 -9.10
N GLU A 45 -0.56 -1.74 -8.07
CA GLU A 45 0.42 -2.27 -7.11
C GLU A 45 -0.22 -3.00 -5.93
N PHE A 46 -1.55 -2.85 -5.72
CA PHE A 46 -2.23 -3.41 -4.54
C PHE A 46 -1.97 -4.89 -4.33
N PRO A 47 -2.07 -5.77 -5.36
CA PRO A 47 -1.84 -7.20 -5.17
C PRO A 47 -0.45 -7.52 -4.60
N ALA A 48 0.59 -6.86 -5.12
CA ALA A 48 1.95 -7.09 -4.66
C ALA A 48 2.24 -6.39 -3.32
N ALA A 49 1.79 -5.15 -3.15
CA ALA A 49 2.05 -4.35 -1.94
C ALA A 49 1.32 -4.91 -0.71
N ALA A 50 0.12 -5.48 -0.88
CA ALA A 50 -0.69 -5.99 0.22
C ALA A 50 -0.10 -7.23 0.92
N SER A 51 0.91 -7.88 0.35
CA SER A 51 1.67 -8.94 1.05
C SER A 51 2.38 -8.39 2.28
N ASP A 52 2.91 -7.18 2.19
CA ASP A 52 3.82 -6.60 3.17
C ASP A 52 3.33 -5.33 3.84
N LEU A 53 2.58 -4.51 3.12
CA LEU A 53 2.31 -3.13 3.48
C LEU A 53 0.83 -2.89 3.76
N PRO A 54 0.48 -2.14 4.82
CA PRO A 54 -0.86 -1.60 4.95
C PRO A 54 -1.11 -0.57 3.85
N ILE A 55 -2.24 -0.69 3.17
CA ILE A 55 -2.70 0.26 2.17
C ILE A 55 -3.83 1.07 2.79
N VAL A 56 -3.74 2.39 2.77
CA VAL A 56 -4.77 3.30 3.28
C VAL A 56 -5.01 4.42 2.27
N PHE A 57 -6.03 5.23 2.51
CA PHE A 57 -6.33 6.38 1.66
C PHE A 57 -6.10 7.68 2.43
N THR A 58 -5.53 8.68 1.77
CA THR A 58 -5.29 10.02 2.34
C THR A 58 -5.91 11.09 1.47
N ASP A 59 -6.29 12.20 2.08
CA ASP A 59 -6.73 13.37 1.33
C ASP A 59 -5.55 13.96 0.55
N ALA A 60 -5.81 14.39 -0.66
CA ALA A 60 -4.87 15.01 -1.57
C ALA A 60 -5.54 16.21 -2.25
N ASP A 61 -4.77 17.09 -2.91
CA ASP A 61 -5.28 18.34 -3.53
C ASP A 61 -6.49 18.10 -4.43
N ASP A 62 -6.50 16.97 -5.13
CA ASP A 62 -7.55 16.60 -6.10
C ASP A 62 -8.45 15.44 -5.63
N GLY A 63 -8.66 15.29 -4.34
CA GLY A 63 -9.52 14.27 -3.77
C GLY A 63 -8.77 13.31 -2.83
N VAL A 64 -8.84 12.01 -3.10
CA VAL A 64 -8.25 10.95 -2.25
C VAL A 64 -7.26 10.15 -3.06
N LEU A 65 -6.14 9.75 -2.44
CA LEU A 65 -5.15 8.85 -3.03
C LEU A 65 -4.79 7.72 -2.09
N PRO A 66 -4.51 6.51 -2.59
CA PRO A 66 -3.99 5.44 -1.77
C PRO A 66 -2.51 5.63 -1.48
N VAL A 67 -2.12 5.27 -0.26
CA VAL A 67 -0.73 5.27 0.19
C VAL A 67 -0.40 3.95 0.86
N ALA A 68 0.83 3.50 0.68
CA ALA A 68 1.42 2.44 1.49
C ALA A 68 2.00 3.06 2.76
N VAL A 69 1.63 2.53 3.93
CA VAL A 69 2.19 2.94 5.21
C VAL A 69 3.47 2.15 5.47
N LEU A 70 4.56 2.88 5.72
CA LEU A 70 5.91 2.33 5.90
C LEU A 70 6.43 2.49 7.33
N GLY A 71 5.83 3.38 8.10
CA GLY A 71 6.24 3.68 9.46
C GLY A 71 5.07 4.11 10.34
N ILE A 72 5.26 3.98 11.65
CA ILE A 72 4.28 4.38 12.68
C ILE A 72 4.68 5.68 13.37
N GLU A 73 5.84 6.21 13.04
CA GLU A 73 6.36 7.48 13.49
C GLU A 73 6.61 8.40 12.31
N ARG A 74 6.57 9.71 12.59
CA ARG A 74 6.93 10.69 11.60
C ARG A 74 8.41 10.50 11.23
N ASP A 75 8.72 10.63 9.94
CA ASP A 75 10.09 10.59 9.42
C ASP A 75 10.85 9.29 9.75
N VAL A 76 10.10 8.16 9.89
CA VAL A 76 10.67 6.83 10.13
C VAL A 76 10.08 5.82 9.15
N ASN A 77 10.94 5.18 8.36
CA ASN A 77 10.60 4.06 7.49
C ASN A 77 11.06 2.75 8.11
N LEU A 78 10.12 1.97 8.61
CA LEU A 78 10.40 0.65 9.22
C LEU A 78 10.70 -0.44 8.19
N MET A 79 10.48 -0.17 6.90
CA MET A 79 10.79 -1.10 5.82
C MET A 79 12.24 -0.99 5.33
N VAL A 80 13.01 -0.04 5.86
CA VAL A 80 14.45 0.11 5.59
C VAL A 80 15.22 -0.24 6.85
N ASP A 81 16.08 -1.26 6.78
CA ASP A 81 16.88 -1.69 7.91
C ASP A 81 18.10 -0.80 8.19
N ASN A 82 18.89 -1.16 9.20
CA ASN A 82 20.10 -0.42 9.59
C ASN A 82 21.18 -0.45 8.50
N ASP A 83 21.19 -1.49 7.64
CA ASP A 83 22.10 -1.63 6.51
C ASP A 83 21.56 -0.95 5.23
N ASN A 84 20.50 -0.15 5.36
CA ASN A 84 19.80 0.56 4.28
C ASN A 84 19.13 -0.36 3.24
N ARG A 85 18.79 -1.59 3.62
CA ARG A 85 18.13 -2.55 2.74
C ARG A 85 16.62 -2.55 2.95
N TRP A 86 15.88 -2.76 1.87
CA TRP A 86 14.44 -2.95 1.94
C TRP A 86 14.08 -4.30 2.53
N GLN A 87 13.15 -4.32 3.50
CA GLN A 87 12.74 -5.53 4.23
C GLN A 87 11.41 -6.13 3.77
N GLY A 88 10.91 -5.75 2.62
CA GLY A 88 9.70 -6.29 2.03
C GLY A 88 9.97 -7.09 0.77
N GLU A 89 8.98 -7.85 0.32
CA GLU A 89 9.02 -8.52 -0.97
C GLU A 89 8.78 -7.54 -2.13
N TYR A 90 7.96 -6.52 -1.87
CA TYR A 90 7.58 -5.53 -2.86
C TYR A 90 8.13 -4.14 -2.54
N VAL A 91 8.80 -3.52 -3.51
CA VAL A 91 9.24 -2.13 -3.44
C VAL A 91 8.26 -1.26 -4.22
N PRO A 92 7.58 -0.27 -3.60
CA PRO A 92 6.64 0.62 -4.29
C PRO A 92 7.27 1.30 -5.52
N ALA A 93 6.49 1.43 -6.59
CA ALA A 93 6.94 2.06 -7.84
C ALA A 93 7.41 3.50 -7.62
N PHE A 94 6.89 4.16 -6.59
CA PHE A 94 7.33 5.48 -6.15
C PHE A 94 8.83 5.51 -5.81
N PHE A 95 9.36 4.47 -5.18
CA PHE A 95 10.81 4.35 -4.91
C PHE A 95 11.57 3.83 -6.13
N ARG A 96 10.99 2.89 -6.90
CA ARG A 96 11.65 2.31 -8.07
C ARG A 96 11.91 3.32 -9.20
N ARG A 97 11.14 4.40 -9.27
CA ARG A 97 11.37 5.47 -10.25
C ARG A 97 12.54 6.38 -9.91
N TYR A 98 12.95 6.43 -8.63
CA TYR A 98 14.07 7.28 -8.19
C TYR A 98 15.38 6.85 -8.87
N PRO A 99 16.21 7.78 -9.36
CA PRO A 99 16.14 9.22 -9.20
C PRO A 99 15.35 9.98 -10.29
N PHE A 100 14.60 9.31 -11.14
CA PHE A 100 13.89 9.93 -12.25
C PHE A 100 12.46 10.34 -11.87
N VAL A 101 12.00 11.43 -12.50
CA VAL A 101 10.62 11.92 -12.32
C VAL A 101 10.17 12.71 -13.55
N PHE A 102 8.88 12.70 -13.84
CA PHE A 102 8.29 13.63 -14.79
C PHE A 102 7.90 14.95 -14.13
N ALA A 103 8.35 16.06 -14.69
CA ALA A 103 7.79 17.38 -14.45
C ALA A 103 6.69 17.64 -15.47
N SER A 104 5.51 18.00 -14.99
CA SER A 104 4.37 18.39 -15.85
C SER A 104 4.47 19.85 -16.23
N SER A 105 4.14 20.17 -17.48
CA SER A 105 3.94 21.56 -17.90
C SER A 105 2.75 22.19 -17.15
N SER A 106 2.67 23.52 -17.13
CA SER A 106 1.62 24.28 -16.43
C SER A 106 0.21 23.93 -16.94
N ASP A 107 0.09 23.54 -18.21
CA ASP A 107 -1.17 23.11 -18.84
C ASP A 107 -1.45 21.60 -18.71
N GLY A 108 -0.55 20.85 -18.08
CA GLY A 108 -0.65 19.40 -17.85
C GLY A 108 -0.55 18.52 -19.10
N LYS A 109 -0.22 19.09 -20.26
CA LYS A 109 -0.26 18.37 -21.55
C LYS A 109 1.08 17.74 -21.95
N SER A 110 2.17 18.25 -21.42
CA SER A 110 3.50 17.73 -21.71
C SER A 110 4.25 17.37 -20.44
N PHE A 111 5.14 16.39 -20.56
CA PHE A 111 5.99 15.91 -19.48
C PHE A 111 7.45 16.03 -19.88
N THR A 112 8.25 16.61 -19.00
CA THR A 112 9.70 16.68 -19.15
C THR A 112 10.33 15.65 -18.23
N LEU A 113 11.22 14.81 -18.77
CA LEU A 113 12.00 13.88 -17.96
C LEU A 113 13.04 14.65 -17.18
N CYS A 114 13.02 14.45 -15.85
CA CYS A 114 13.94 15.06 -14.91
C CYS A 114 14.66 13.97 -14.11
N ILE A 115 15.79 14.35 -13.55
CA ILE A 115 16.60 13.53 -12.65
C ILE A 115 16.93 14.33 -11.39
N ASP A 116 17.03 13.67 -10.26
CA ASP A 116 17.59 14.23 -9.03
C ASP A 116 19.11 14.19 -9.12
N GLU A 117 19.74 15.36 -9.31
CA GLU A 117 21.19 15.46 -9.46
C GLU A 117 21.97 15.19 -8.17
N ASP A 118 21.30 15.24 -7.00
CA ASP A 118 21.90 14.87 -5.72
C ASP A 118 21.95 13.34 -5.52
N TYR A 119 21.52 12.56 -6.52
CA TYR A 119 21.63 11.11 -6.44
C TYR A 119 23.08 10.65 -6.50
N GLU A 120 23.56 9.97 -5.47
CA GLU A 120 24.96 9.54 -5.31
C GLU A 120 25.47 8.58 -6.41
N GLY A 121 24.56 7.95 -7.14
CA GLY A 121 24.89 7.04 -8.25
C GLY A 121 25.30 7.75 -9.54
N ILE A 122 25.07 9.06 -9.67
CA ILE A 122 25.49 9.85 -10.84
C ILE A 122 26.99 10.04 -10.81
N ASN A 123 27.68 9.73 -11.91
CA ASN A 123 29.13 9.82 -12.00
C ASN A 123 29.63 10.05 -13.44
N GLY A 124 30.83 10.63 -13.56
CA GLY A 124 31.57 10.78 -14.82
C GLY A 124 32.65 9.71 -15.03
N GLU A 125 32.71 8.66 -14.19
CA GLU A 125 33.79 7.68 -14.15
C GLU A 125 33.51 6.44 -14.99
N GLY A 126 32.42 6.41 -15.74
CA GLY A 126 32.03 5.27 -16.58
C GLY A 126 31.38 4.11 -15.81
N ARG A 127 30.92 4.33 -14.58
CA ARG A 127 30.29 3.29 -13.75
C ARG A 127 28.78 3.29 -13.90
N GLY A 128 28.22 2.20 -14.40
CA GLY A 128 26.78 2.01 -14.57
C GLY A 128 26.29 2.25 -15.99
N GLU A 129 25.07 2.76 -16.14
CA GLU A 129 24.39 2.94 -17.42
C GLU A 129 24.54 4.37 -17.94
N ARG A 130 24.88 4.56 -19.21
CA ARG A 130 24.85 5.90 -19.83
C ARG A 130 23.42 6.31 -20.14
N LEU A 131 23.16 7.64 -20.03
CA LEU A 131 21.86 8.21 -20.41
C LEU A 131 21.81 8.48 -21.93
N PHE A 132 22.93 8.91 -22.53
CA PHE A 132 23.06 9.18 -23.96
C PHE A 132 24.23 8.37 -24.54
N ASP A 133 24.11 7.99 -25.79
CA ASP A 133 25.19 7.32 -26.53
C ASP A 133 26.22 8.32 -27.11
N ALA A 134 27.17 7.83 -27.89
CA ALA A 134 28.22 8.66 -28.51
C ALA A 134 27.68 9.68 -29.51
N ASP A 135 26.56 9.37 -30.16
CA ASP A 135 25.89 10.25 -31.13
C ASP A 135 24.94 11.24 -30.43
N GLY A 136 24.75 11.08 -29.11
CA GLY A 136 23.89 11.87 -28.28
C GLY A 136 22.43 11.48 -28.36
N GLU A 137 22.14 10.29 -28.84
CA GLU A 137 20.82 9.70 -28.84
C GLU A 137 20.55 9.02 -27.49
N GLN A 138 19.28 8.83 -27.18
CA GLN A 138 18.86 8.17 -25.93
C GLN A 138 19.29 6.70 -25.95
N THR A 139 19.95 6.25 -24.89
CA THR A 139 20.29 4.84 -24.74
C THR A 139 19.04 3.97 -24.49
N GLN A 140 19.19 2.66 -24.65
CA GLN A 140 18.15 1.70 -24.30
C GLN A 140 17.76 1.79 -22.80
N TYR A 141 18.73 2.13 -21.94
CA TYR A 141 18.46 2.36 -20.51
C TYR A 141 17.50 3.53 -20.31
N LEU A 142 17.81 4.69 -20.91
CA LEU A 142 16.95 5.88 -20.78
C LEU A 142 15.57 5.65 -21.40
N SER A 143 15.49 4.92 -22.51
CA SER A 143 14.21 4.53 -23.13
C SER A 143 13.35 3.66 -22.21
N ARG A 144 13.96 2.71 -21.46
CA ARG A 144 13.25 1.90 -20.44
C ARG A 144 12.76 2.75 -19.28
N VAL A 145 13.56 3.72 -18.82
CA VAL A 145 13.16 4.67 -17.78
C VAL A 145 11.94 5.48 -18.23
N LEU A 146 11.96 5.99 -19.46
CA LEU A 146 10.83 6.74 -20.04
C LEU A 146 9.56 5.89 -20.10
N SER A 147 9.64 4.66 -20.59
CA SER A 147 8.50 3.73 -20.64
C SER A 147 7.93 3.48 -19.23
N PHE A 148 8.80 3.20 -18.26
CA PHE A 148 8.36 2.99 -16.87
C PHE A 148 7.63 4.19 -16.29
N LEU A 149 8.10 5.42 -16.53
CA LEU A 149 7.46 6.63 -16.03
C LEU A 149 6.14 6.93 -16.76
N GLN A 150 6.04 6.60 -18.06
CA GLN A 150 4.79 6.69 -18.83
C GLN A 150 3.73 5.73 -18.26
N ASP A 151 4.11 4.48 -18.00
CA ASP A 151 3.25 3.49 -17.37
C ASP A 151 2.82 3.93 -15.96
N TYR A 152 3.75 4.46 -15.17
CA TYR A 152 3.45 5.01 -13.85
C TYR A 152 2.40 6.12 -13.93
N GLN A 153 2.53 7.04 -14.90
CA GLN A 153 1.58 8.12 -15.11
C GLN A 153 0.19 7.61 -15.55
N ALA A 154 0.15 6.60 -16.42
CA ALA A 154 -1.10 5.96 -16.83
C ALA A 154 -1.80 5.27 -15.64
N HIS A 155 -1.04 4.55 -14.81
CA HIS A 155 -1.55 3.93 -13.59
C HIS A 155 -2.02 4.95 -12.56
N PHE A 156 -1.36 6.09 -12.45
CA PHE A 156 -1.80 7.19 -11.59
C PHE A 156 -3.19 7.70 -11.98
N GLN A 157 -3.46 7.91 -13.29
CA GLN A 157 -4.78 8.34 -13.76
C GLN A 157 -5.87 7.30 -13.48
N ARG A 158 -5.57 6.01 -13.68
CA ARG A 158 -6.50 4.91 -13.35
C ARG A 158 -6.78 4.86 -11.84
N THR A 159 -5.77 5.03 -11.02
CA THR A 159 -5.89 5.07 -9.56
C THR A 159 -6.77 6.23 -9.11
N ARG A 160 -6.62 7.42 -9.71
CA ARG A 160 -7.50 8.56 -9.44
C ARG A 160 -8.96 8.28 -9.81
N ALA A 161 -9.20 7.60 -10.92
CA ALA A 161 -10.55 7.22 -11.32
C ALA A 161 -11.19 6.25 -10.31
N PHE A 162 -10.44 5.24 -9.86
CA PHE A 162 -10.86 4.33 -8.79
C PHE A 162 -11.18 5.08 -7.49
N CYS A 163 -10.30 5.96 -7.04
CA CYS A 163 -10.53 6.74 -5.82
C CYS A 163 -11.75 7.66 -5.90
N ARG A 164 -11.98 8.32 -7.05
CA ARG A 164 -13.22 9.10 -7.25
C ARG A 164 -14.46 8.22 -7.08
N ARG A 165 -14.46 7.02 -7.63
CA ARG A 165 -15.58 6.07 -7.47
C ARG A 165 -15.81 5.69 -6.01
N LEU A 166 -14.74 5.44 -5.23
CA LEU A 166 -14.87 5.17 -3.80
C LEU A 166 -15.54 6.33 -3.05
N VAL A 167 -15.22 7.57 -3.43
CA VAL A 167 -15.83 8.78 -2.86
C VAL A 167 -17.29 8.92 -3.29
N GLU A 168 -17.58 8.75 -4.59
CA GLU A 168 -18.94 8.81 -5.14
C GLU A 168 -19.90 7.78 -4.51
N LEU A 169 -19.37 6.61 -4.17
CA LEU A 169 -20.10 5.53 -3.49
C LEU A 169 -20.10 5.67 -1.96
N ASP A 170 -19.51 6.73 -1.43
CA ASP A 170 -19.38 6.98 0.01
C ASP A 170 -18.76 5.81 0.79
N LEU A 171 -17.83 5.08 0.17
CA LEU A 171 -17.23 3.87 0.75
C LEU A 171 -16.13 4.16 1.76
N LEU A 172 -15.63 5.38 1.84
CA LEU A 172 -14.49 5.74 2.70
C LEU A 172 -14.96 6.28 4.04
N GLU A 173 -14.26 5.87 5.10
CA GLU A 173 -14.43 6.43 6.45
C GLU A 173 -13.07 6.77 7.06
N SER A 174 -13.03 7.80 7.90
CA SER A 174 -11.82 8.12 8.67
C SER A 174 -11.60 7.04 9.72
N VAL A 175 -10.38 6.52 9.78
CA VAL A 175 -10.00 5.48 10.73
C VAL A 175 -8.77 5.87 11.50
N GLU A 176 -8.63 5.27 12.67
CA GLU A 176 -7.47 5.43 13.53
C GLU A 176 -6.82 4.05 13.76
N ALA A 177 -5.52 3.94 13.59
CA ALA A 177 -4.79 2.74 13.95
C ALA A 177 -4.10 2.94 15.30
N GLN A 178 -4.46 2.14 16.30
CA GLN A 178 -3.79 2.14 17.58
C GLN A 178 -2.63 1.14 17.56
N VAL A 179 -1.43 1.65 17.73
CA VAL A 179 -0.21 0.86 17.77
C VAL A 179 0.33 0.87 19.20
N ARG A 180 0.62 -0.32 19.76
CA ARG A 180 1.31 -0.43 21.05
C ARG A 180 2.82 -0.34 20.83
N LEU A 181 3.44 0.62 21.50
CA LEU A 181 4.89 0.78 21.47
C LEU A 181 5.58 -0.23 22.43
N PRO A 182 6.87 -0.58 22.18
CA PRO A 182 7.63 -1.49 23.03
C PRO A 182 7.69 -1.09 24.49
N GLU A 183 7.75 0.20 24.75
CA GLU A 183 7.87 0.81 26.08
C GLU A 183 6.54 0.89 26.85
N GLY A 184 5.49 0.23 26.37
CA GLY A 184 4.17 0.18 27.02
C GLY A 184 3.22 1.34 26.66
N GLY A 185 3.64 2.29 25.84
CA GLY A 185 2.81 3.38 25.32
C GLY A 185 1.88 2.91 24.20
N ARG A 186 0.80 3.69 23.97
CA ARG A 186 -0.05 3.56 22.78
C ARG A 186 0.17 4.79 21.91
N ARG A 187 0.33 4.56 20.59
CA ARG A 187 0.33 5.65 19.61
C ARG A 187 -0.88 5.46 18.69
N THR A 188 -1.58 6.53 18.45
CA THR A 188 -2.70 6.56 17.51
C THR A 188 -2.19 7.19 16.20
N LEU A 189 -2.30 6.45 15.11
CA LEU A 189 -2.08 6.96 13.76
C LEU A 189 -3.44 7.45 13.25
N THR A 190 -3.49 8.71 12.83
CA THR A 190 -4.68 9.37 12.30
C THR A 190 -4.40 10.00 10.95
N GLY A 191 -5.41 10.58 10.32
CA GLY A 191 -5.27 11.32 9.06
C GLY A 191 -5.35 10.43 7.81
N PHE A 192 -5.87 9.22 7.95
CA PHE A 192 -6.13 8.35 6.81
C PHE A 192 -7.54 7.77 6.86
N LYS A 193 -7.96 7.25 5.72
CA LYS A 193 -9.27 6.63 5.49
C LYS A 193 -9.11 5.18 5.09
N ALA A 194 -10.10 4.37 5.38
CA ALA A 194 -10.23 3.00 4.95
C ALA A 194 -11.63 2.75 4.38
N ILE A 195 -11.82 1.63 3.70
CA ILE A 195 -13.13 1.25 3.19
C ILE A 195 -13.99 0.72 4.33
N ASN A 196 -15.20 1.30 4.48
CA ASN A 196 -16.21 0.86 5.42
C ASN A 196 -16.89 -0.41 4.89
N ARG A 197 -16.73 -1.53 5.60
CA ARG A 197 -17.30 -2.84 5.21
C ARG A 197 -18.83 -2.85 5.23
N ASN A 198 -19.46 -2.09 6.09
CA ASN A 198 -20.92 -2.05 6.18
C ASN A 198 -21.49 -1.30 4.98
N LYS A 199 -20.97 -0.13 4.65
CA LYS A 199 -21.34 0.61 3.43
C LYS A 199 -21.12 -0.22 2.17
N LEU A 200 -20.03 -1.01 2.10
CA LEU A 200 -19.78 -1.92 0.98
C LEU A 200 -20.90 -2.97 0.82
N LYS A 201 -21.44 -3.50 1.92
CA LYS A 201 -22.54 -4.46 1.92
C LYS A 201 -23.91 -3.85 1.56
N GLU A 202 -24.05 -2.54 1.72
CA GLU A 202 -25.26 -1.78 1.42
C GLU A 202 -25.36 -1.35 -0.05
N LEU A 203 -24.31 -1.58 -0.83
CA LEU A 203 -24.32 -1.27 -2.27
C LEU A 203 -25.41 -2.03 -3.01
N SER A 204 -26.03 -1.38 -4.00
CA SER A 204 -26.98 -2.03 -4.90
C SER A 204 -26.28 -3.07 -5.78
N ALA A 205 -27.04 -4.05 -6.28
CA ALA A 205 -26.52 -5.08 -7.18
C ALA A 205 -25.85 -4.47 -8.44
N GLU A 206 -26.38 -3.36 -8.94
CA GLU A 206 -25.82 -2.65 -10.10
C GLU A 206 -24.47 -2.00 -9.78
N GLN A 207 -24.35 -1.37 -8.60
CA GLN A 207 -23.07 -0.79 -8.13
C GLN A 207 -22.00 -1.87 -7.95
N VAL A 208 -22.34 -3.00 -7.32
CA VAL A 208 -21.43 -4.14 -7.16
C VAL A 208 -21.03 -4.72 -8.51
N GLN A 209 -21.97 -4.87 -9.46
CA GLN A 209 -21.66 -5.35 -10.80
C GLN A 209 -20.69 -4.39 -11.53
N THR A 210 -20.84 -3.09 -11.35
CA THR A 210 -19.95 -2.08 -11.94
C THR A 210 -18.54 -2.17 -11.38
N LEU A 211 -18.42 -2.29 -10.05
CA LEU A 211 -17.12 -2.49 -9.39
C LEU A 211 -16.44 -3.79 -9.86
N MET A 212 -17.21 -4.87 -10.04
CA MET A 212 -16.69 -6.14 -10.51
C MET A 212 -16.20 -6.07 -11.96
N LYS A 213 -16.94 -5.43 -12.85
CA LYS A 213 -16.55 -5.28 -14.27
C LYS A 213 -15.28 -4.45 -14.47
N ASN A 214 -14.96 -3.57 -13.52
CA ASN A 214 -13.80 -2.69 -13.58
C ASN A 214 -12.61 -3.22 -12.75
N ASP A 215 -12.68 -4.44 -12.22
CA ASP A 215 -11.71 -5.06 -11.29
C ASP A 215 -11.53 -4.27 -9.98
N GLU A 216 -12.39 -3.29 -9.71
CA GLU A 216 -12.31 -2.41 -8.54
C GLU A 216 -12.74 -3.11 -7.25
N LEU A 217 -13.64 -4.10 -7.35
CA LEU A 217 -14.07 -4.90 -6.20
C LEU A 217 -12.90 -5.72 -5.62
N GLU A 218 -12.04 -6.25 -6.49
CA GLU A 218 -10.81 -6.94 -6.07
C GLU A 218 -9.89 -6.00 -5.30
N LEU A 219 -9.64 -4.79 -5.82
CA LEU A 219 -8.82 -3.77 -5.17
C LEU A 219 -9.35 -3.40 -3.77
N ILE A 220 -10.68 -3.29 -3.63
CA ILE A 220 -11.35 -3.07 -2.35
C ILE A 220 -11.02 -4.18 -1.35
N HIS A 221 -11.13 -5.44 -1.75
CA HIS A 221 -10.85 -6.58 -0.87
C HIS A 221 -9.37 -6.71 -0.53
N ILE A 222 -8.48 -6.44 -1.49
CA ILE A 222 -7.03 -6.40 -1.25
C ILE A 222 -6.68 -5.33 -0.23
N HIS A 223 -7.23 -4.10 -0.38
CA HIS A 223 -7.05 -3.05 0.63
C HIS A 223 -7.49 -3.53 2.02
N LEU A 224 -8.72 -4.06 2.14
CA LEU A 224 -9.25 -4.53 3.42
C LEU A 224 -8.37 -5.62 4.06
N GLN A 225 -7.78 -6.50 3.24
CA GLN A 225 -6.86 -7.53 3.72
C GLN A 225 -5.51 -6.95 4.15
N SER A 226 -5.00 -5.94 3.43
CA SER A 226 -3.72 -5.29 3.71
C SER A 226 -3.67 -4.63 5.09
N MET A 227 -4.83 -4.24 5.65
CA MET A 227 -4.92 -3.60 6.96
C MET A 227 -4.30 -4.44 8.10
N ARG A 228 -4.26 -5.76 7.98
CA ARG A 228 -3.57 -6.64 8.93
C ARG A 228 -2.06 -6.38 9.01
N ASN A 229 -1.47 -5.79 7.98
CA ASN A 229 -0.04 -5.50 7.94
C ASN A 229 0.39 -4.38 8.89
N PHE A 230 -0.55 -3.63 9.50
CA PHE A 230 -0.23 -2.79 10.66
C PHE A 230 0.41 -3.59 11.81
N ASN A 231 0.04 -4.87 11.96
CA ASN A 231 0.69 -5.75 12.94
C ASN A 231 2.16 -6.02 12.59
N ARG A 232 2.50 -6.08 11.28
CA ARG A 232 3.89 -6.21 10.85
C ARG A 232 4.69 -4.95 11.18
N LEU A 233 4.18 -3.76 10.87
CA LEU A 233 4.83 -2.50 11.23
C LEU A 233 5.05 -2.39 12.74
N THR A 234 4.07 -2.83 13.53
CA THR A 234 4.20 -2.87 14.99
C THR A 234 5.34 -3.79 15.43
N ARG A 235 5.53 -4.96 14.79
CA ARG A 235 6.64 -5.87 15.07
C ARG A 235 8.00 -5.26 14.70
N LEU A 236 8.09 -4.65 13.53
CA LEU A 236 9.31 -3.98 13.08
C LEU A 236 9.70 -2.84 14.03
N ALA A 237 8.75 -2.03 14.49
CA ALA A 237 8.98 -0.97 15.46
C ALA A 237 9.51 -1.48 16.81
N LYS A 238 9.22 -2.73 17.16
CA LYS A 238 9.69 -3.40 18.39
C LYS A 238 11.06 -4.07 18.24
N GLY A 239 11.77 -3.80 17.15
CA GLY A 239 13.06 -4.46 16.88
C GLY A 239 12.94 -5.93 16.49
N GLY A 240 11.80 -6.34 15.92
CA GLY A 240 11.61 -7.69 15.39
C GLY A 240 11.34 -8.78 16.43
N ALA A 241 11.17 -8.45 17.70
CA ALA A 241 10.83 -9.45 18.73
C ALA A 241 9.45 -10.07 18.45
N ALA A 242 9.40 -11.40 18.37
CA ALA A 242 8.17 -12.15 18.13
C ALA A 242 7.12 -11.81 19.18
N LEU A 243 5.95 -11.33 18.73
CA LEU A 243 4.77 -11.25 19.59
C LEU A 243 4.04 -12.58 19.50
N ASP A 244 3.88 -13.24 20.66
CA ASP A 244 2.88 -14.28 20.83
C ASP A 244 1.51 -13.75 20.39
N THR A 245 1.00 -14.29 19.31
CA THR A 245 -0.34 -14.00 18.81
C THR A 245 -1.35 -14.74 19.67
N GLN A 246 -1.73 -14.17 20.80
CA GLN A 246 -3.05 -14.46 21.37
C GLN A 246 -4.02 -13.42 20.82
N ALA A 247 -4.60 -13.72 19.68
CA ALA A 247 -5.83 -13.08 19.25
C ALA A 247 -6.93 -13.47 20.23
N LYS A 248 -7.31 -12.54 21.10
CA LYS A 248 -8.53 -12.68 21.89
C LYS A 248 -9.70 -12.52 20.90
N PRO A 249 -10.60 -13.50 20.77
CA PRO A 249 -11.80 -13.31 19.94
C PRO A 249 -12.64 -12.20 20.57
N ASP A 250 -13.25 -11.37 19.71
CA ASP A 250 -14.26 -10.41 20.09
C ASP A 250 -15.35 -11.12 20.91
N PRO A 251 -15.82 -10.55 22.02
CA PRO A 251 -16.97 -11.07 22.71
C PRO A 251 -18.21 -10.80 21.84
N ALA A 252 -18.62 -11.83 21.09
CA ALA A 252 -19.94 -11.85 20.48
C ALA A 252 -20.97 -11.86 21.62
N SER A 253 -21.87 -10.91 21.52
CA SER A 253 -23.11 -10.75 22.27
C SER A 253 -23.78 -12.06 22.65
N ASP A 254 -23.69 -12.44 23.94
CA ASP A 254 -24.65 -13.28 24.60
C ASP A 254 -25.55 -12.38 25.47
N GLU A 255 -26.61 -11.91 24.91
CA GLU A 255 -27.82 -11.48 25.63
C GLU A 255 -29.01 -12.11 24.88
N ASP A 256 -29.54 -13.18 25.43
CA ASP A 256 -30.96 -13.51 25.55
C ASP A 256 -31.13 -15.02 25.79
N ALA A 257 -31.23 -15.40 27.02
CA ALA A 257 -32.12 -16.48 27.48
C ALA A 257 -32.07 -16.56 29.03
N ALA A 258 -32.92 -15.82 29.63
CA ALA A 258 -33.29 -16.07 31.01
C ALA A 258 -34.78 -16.47 31.10
N THR A 259 -34.99 -17.46 31.93
CA THR A 259 -36.26 -17.90 32.51
C THR A 259 -37.16 -18.82 31.70
N ASP A 260 -37.21 -20.11 32.06
CA ASP A 260 -38.33 -20.60 32.81
C ASP A 260 -38.02 -21.91 33.57
N GLN A 261 -38.32 -21.93 34.83
CA GLN A 261 -38.29 -23.09 35.73
C GLN A 261 -39.64 -23.84 35.61
N ALA A 262 -39.62 -25.17 35.52
CA ALA A 262 -40.46 -26.05 36.29
C ALA A 262 -40.19 -27.53 35.97
N ALA A 263 -39.75 -28.28 36.93
CA ALA A 263 -39.94 -29.73 37.04
C ALA A 263 -41.33 -29.93 37.73
N PRO A 264 -41.95 -31.15 37.79
CA PRO A 264 -41.31 -32.44 38.01
C PRO A 264 -42.01 -33.71 37.38
N SER A 265 -41.27 -34.85 37.46
CA SER A 265 -41.70 -36.24 37.78
C SER A 265 -42.53 -37.07 36.84
N GLY A 266 -42.10 -38.32 36.69
CA GLY A 266 -42.90 -39.50 36.33
C GLY A 266 -42.21 -40.38 35.27
N ASP A 267 -41.40 -41.25 35.59
CA ASP A 267 -41.42 -42.66 35.96
C ASP A 267 -41.95 -43.60 34.85
N VAL A 268 -41.21 -44.68 34.63
CA VAL A 268 -41.52 -46.05 34.21
C VAL A 268 -41.40 -46.43 32.71
N SER A 269 -40.43 -47.29 32.50
CA SER A 269 -40.52 -48.67 32.00
C SER A 269 -40.42 -48.94 30.50
N SER A 270 -39.34 -49.62 30.23
CA SER A 270 -39.18 -50.91 29.56
C SER A 270 -39.39 -51.04 28.04
N ALA A 271 -38.41 -51.68 27.57
CA ALA A 271 -38.37 -52.81 26.63
C ALA A 271 -38.36 -52.53 25.15
N ASP A 272 -37.34 -52.97 24.63
CA ASP A 272 -37.08 -54.02 23.64
C ASP A 272 -36.92 -53.63 22.18
N GLN A 273 -35.74 -53.95 21.78
CA GLN A 273 -35.38 -54.83 20.65
C GLN A 273 -35.50 -54.34 19.21
N ASP A 274 -34.32 -54.40 18.71
CA ASP A 274 -33.98 -55.07 17.44
C ASP A 274 -34.08 -54.32 16.10
N ASN A 275 -32.96 -54.34 15.55
CA ASN A 275 -32.64 -54.88 14.22
C ASN A 275 -32.45 -53.93 13.04
N ASN A 276 -31.23 -53.83 12.75
CA ASN A 276 -30.63 -54.31 11.50
C ASN A 276 -30.86 -53.52 10.20
N SER A 277 -29.76 -53.14 9.69
CA SER A 277 -29.33 -53.46 8.31
C SER A 277 -29.58 -52.48 7.19
N LEU A 278 -28.47 -52.04 6.66
CA LEU A 278 -28.08 -52.02 5.23
C LEU A 278 -28.54 -50.87 4.33
N LEU A 279 -27.52 -50.23 3.89
CA LEU A 279 -27.16 -49.97 2.48
C LEU A 279 -28.17 -49.21 1.57
N HIS A 280 -27.84 -48.00 1.21
CA HIS A 280 -27.26 -47.67 -0.09
C HIS A 280 -26.77 -46.25 -0.09
#